data_d821c5be79d55715f8e69b100fc17bfc
#
_entry.id   d821c5be79d55715f8e69b100fc17bfc
#
_cell.length_a   1.000
_cell.length_b   1.000
_cell.length_c   1.000
_cell.angle_alpha   90.00
_cell.angle_beta   90.00
_cell.angle_gamma   90.00
#
_symmetry.space_group_name_H-M   'P 1'
#
loop_
_entity.id
_entity.type
_entity.pdbx_description
1 polymer ?
#
loop_
_entity_poly.entity_id
_entity_poly.type
_entity_poly.pdbx_seq_one_letter_code
_entity_poly.pdbx_strand_id
1 'polypeptide(L)'
;MSVLNENTIIGASAAGEYEIEQSLRFDDGRGSYLSWTPASAGNRKTWTWSGWVKRGNLGIAASLMGANVGFEDALRFESTDILKAYMHDGTSYITQYATDMLFRDTSAWYHIIWAFDSTNATEADRSIIYVNGVRVSLTQVNATTLNGVSGINNTIPHFTGSSKTSTLYYDGHLAEVNFIDGQALTPDSFGEFGLY
;
A
#
# COMPACT_ATOMS: atom_id res chain seq x y z
N MET A 1 -25.43 14.04 39.97
CA MET A 1 -24.04 14.15 39.52
C MET A 1 -23.89 13.30 38.26
N SER A 2 -23.99 13.89 37.11
CA SER A 2 -23.93 13.19 35.83
C SER A 2 -22.45 13.11 35.41
N VAL A 3 -21.93 11.90 35.31
CA VAL A 3 -20.61 11.67 34.72
C VAL A 3 -20.85 11.52 33.23
N LEU A 4 -20.66 12.59 32.49
CA LEU A 4 -20.56 12.54 31.05
C LEU A 4 -19.22 11.86 30.73
N ASN A 5 -19.28 10.61 30.31
CA ASN A 5 -18.17 9.93 29.71
C ASN A 5 -18.09 10.38 28.25
N GLU A 6 -17.44 11.50 28.00
CA GLU A 6 -17.09 11.91 26.66
C GLU A 6 -15.98 10.95 26.18
N ASN A 7 -16.38 9.88 25.51
CA ASN A 7 -15.49 9.14 24.64
C ASN A 7 -15.19 10.02 23.43
N THR A 8 -14.34 11.02 23.64
CA THR A 8 -13.75 11.75 22.53
C THR A 8 -12.83 10.77 21.82
N ILE A 9 -13.24 10.32 20.65
CA ILE A 9 -12.32 9.66 19.71
C ILE A 9 -11.30 10.74 19.36
N ILE A 10 -10.13 10.66 19.96
CA ILE A 10 -9.04 11.61 19.75
C ILE A 10 -8.47 11.32 18.36
N GLY A 11 -8.83 12.12 17.44
CA GLY A 11 -8.44 12.22 16.06
C GLY A 11 -8.86 13.56 15.48
N ALA A 12 -9.33 14.43 16.36
CA ALA A 12 -9.93 15.69 16.02
C ALA A 12 -8.92 16.84 16.11
N SER A 13 -8.40 17.31 15.00
CA SER A 13 -7.72 18.60 14.94
C SER A 13 -8.74 19.72 14.78
N ALA A 14 -8.57 20.81 15.52
CA ALA A 14 -9.54 21.90 15.68
C ALA A 14 -9.72 22.81 14.45
N ALA A 15 -9.38 22.36 13.24
CA ALA A 15 -9.55 23.08 11.99
C ALA A 15 -10.05 22.15 10.89
N GLY A 16 -11.35 21.79 10.91
CA GLY A 16 -12.00 21.07 9.82
C GLY A 16 -11.41 19.68 9.60
N GLU A 17 -11.71 18.75 10.49
CA GLU A 17 -11.22 17.37 10.43
C GLU A 17 -11.60 16.72 9.12
N TYR A 18 -10.59 16.16 8.47
CA TYR A 18 -10.83 15.27 7.37
C TYR A 18 -11.29 13.92 7.94
N GLU A 19 -12.54 13.56 7.75
CA GLU A 19 -13.13 12.31 8.21
C GLU A 19 -13.24 11.32 7.04
N ILE A 20 -12.76 10.10 7.25
CA ILE A 20 -12.95 9.02 6.27
C ILE A 20 -14.36 8.46 6.50
N GLU A 21 -15.33 8.95 5.72
CA GLU A 21 -16.73 8.57 5.86
C GLU A 21 -17.05 7.18 5.29
N GLN A 22 -16.24 6.67 4.37
CA GLN A 22 -16.55 5.46 3.61
C GLN A 22 -15.34 4.57 3.38
N SER A 23 -15.58 3.26 3.41
CA SER A 23 -14.59 2.25 3.02
C SER A 23 -15.23 1.19 2.15
N LEU A 24 -14.45 0.57 1.27
CA LEU A 24 -14.88 -0.55 0.47
C LEU A 24 -14.49 -1.86 1.17
N ARG A 25 -15.46 -2.75 1.36
CA ARG A 25 -15.26 -4.10 1.90
C ARG A 25 -14.85 -5.04 0.76
N PHE A 26 -13.74 -5.73 0.95
CA PHE A 26 -13.26 -6.83 0.11
C PHE A 26 -13.51 -8.15 0.82
N ASP A 27 -13.86 -9.18 0.06
CA ASP A 27 -14.19 -10.53 0.54
C ASP A 27 -13.39 -11.54 -0.30
N ASP A 28 -12.42 -12.20 0.31
CA ASP A 28 -11.55 -13.17 -0.36
C ASP A 28 -12.31 -14.42 -0.81
N GLY A 29 -13.33 -14.84 -0.02
CA GLY A 29 -14.20 -15.98 -0.35
C GLY A 29 -15.06 -15.75 -1.60
N ARG A 30 -15.33 -14.49 -1.94
CA ARG A 30 -16.03 -14.08 -3.16
C ARG A 30 -15.11 -13.64 -4.27
N GLY A 31 -13.81 -13.54 -4.01
CA GLY A 31 -12.82 -13.05 -4.95
C GLY A 31 -13.05 -11.59 -5.35
N SER A 32 -13.34 -10.74 -4.35
CA SER A 32 -13.63 -9.31 -4.59
C SER A 32 -12.35 -8.55 -4.92
N TYR A 33 -12.38 -7.78 -6.01
CA TYR A 33 -11.30 -6.87 -6.40
C TYR A 33 -11.80 -5.77 -7.33
N LEU A 34 -11.03 -4.69 -7.45
CA LEU A 34 -11.19 -3.70 -8.52
C LEU A 34 -10.06 -3.86 -9.52
N SER A 35 -10.33 -3.55 -10.79
CA SER A 35 -9.30 -3.56 -11.84
C SER A 35 -9.49 -2.44 -12.82
N TRP A 36 -8.38 -1.95 -13.37
CA TRP A 36 -8.35 -1.00 -14.48
C TRP A 36 -7.10 -1.22 -15.32
N THR A 37 -7.15 -0.74 -16.54
CA THR A 37 -5.99 -0.74 -17.44
C THR A 37 -5.75 0.69 -17.91
N PRO A 38 -4.59 1.30 -17.59
CA PRO A 38 -4.26 2.63 -18.08
C PRO A 38 -4.27 2.69 -19.60
N ALA A 39 -4.84 3.76 -20.18
CA ALA A 39 -4.85 3.96 -21.63
C ALA A 39 -3.47 4.29 -22.22
N SER A 40 -2.57 4.85 -21.39
CA SER A 40 -1.17 5.12 -21.71
C SER A 40 -0.30 4.83 -20.49
N ALA A 41 0.95 4.49 -20.70
CA ALA A 41 1.90 4.35 -19.60
C ALA A 41 2.20 5.73 -18.99
N GLY A 42 2.22 5.78 -17.68
CA GLY A 42 2.70 6.91 -16.90
C GLY A 42 4.19 6.77 -16.55
N ASN A 43 4.61 7.46 -15.49
CA ASN A 43 5.97 7.35 -15.00
C ASN A 43 6.15 6.03 -14.23
N ARG A 44 6.83 5.07 -14.84
CA ARG A 44 7.08 3.74 -14.29
C ARG A 44 8.26 3.71 -13.32
N LYS A 45 8.99 4.82 -13.20
CA LYS A 45 10.17 4.93 -12.34
C LYS A 45 9.91 5.69 -11.05
N THR A 46 8.87 6.55 -11.03
CA THR A 46 8.55 7.38 -9.88
C THR A 46 7.05 7.46 -9.72
N TRP A 47 6.54 7.02 -8.57
CA TRP A 47 5.12 7.02 -8.24
C TRP A 47 4.91 6.77 -6.74
N THR A 48 3.70 7.00 -6.26
CA THR A 48 3.30 6.69 -4.89
C THR A 48 1.95 5.96 -4.89
N TRP A 49 1.86 4.88 -4.14
CA TRP A 49 0.61 4.29 -3.71
C TRP A 49 0.34 4.65 -2.25
N SER A 50 -0.91 5.01 -1.92
CA SER A 50 -1.34 5.29 -0.55
C SER A 50 -2.73 4.72 -0.32
N GLY A 51 -3.02 4.25 0.90
CA GLY A 51 -4.35 3.80 1.28
C GLY A 51 -4.48 3.49 2.77
N TRP A 52 -5.70 3.64 3.27
CA TRP A 52 -6.08 3.14 4.58
C TRP A 52 -6.50 1.69 4.48
N VAL A 53 -5.96 0.86 5.35
CA VAL A 53 -6.05 -0.59 5.28
C VAL A 53 -6.50 -1.14 6.62
N LYS A 54 -7.56 -1.95 6.63
CA LYS A 54 -8.01 -2.71 7.80
C LYS A 54 -8.16 -4.16 7.42
N ARG A 55 -7.36 -5.04 8.01
CA ARG A 55 -7.34 -6.47 7.69
C ARG A 55 -8.56 -7.20 8.25
N GLY A 56 -9.11 -8.14 7.49
CA GLY A 56 -10.13 -9.09 7.94
C GLY A 56 -9.52 -10.41 8.40
N ASN A 57 -8.60 -10.97 7.60
CA ASN A 57 -7.95 -12.26 7.83
C ASN A 57 -6.47 -12.10 8.17
N LEU A 58 -5.94 -13.05 8.96
CA LEU A 58 -4.53 -13.19 9.30
C LEU A 58 -4.00 -14.54 8.80
N GLY A 59 -2.67 -14.64 8.69
CA GLY A 59 -2.01 -15.89 8.34
C GLY A 59 -2.16 -16.33 6.88
N ILE A 60 -2.67 -15.46 6.01
CA ILE A 60 -2.82 -15.70 4.58
C ILE A 60 -2.14 -14.61 3.76
N ALA A 61 -1.71 -14.98 2.55
CA ALA A 61 -1.19 -14.00 1.61
C ALA A 61 -2.35 -13.27 0.92
N ALA A 62 -2.33 -11.92 0.95
CA ALA A 62 -3.42 -11.09 0.44
C ALA A 62 -2.89 -9.76 -0.11
N SER A 63 -3.22 -9.42 -1.35
CA SER A 63 -2.69 -8.25 -2.04
C SER A 63 -3.56 -7.02 -1.90
N LEU A 64 -2.94 -5.90 -1.55
CA LEU A 64 -3.56 -4.58 -1.52
C LEU A 64 -3.64 -3.98 -2.93
N MET A 65 -2.54 -4.11 -3.68
CA MET A 65 -2.45 -3.70 -5.07
C MET A 65 -1.58 -4.66 -5.87
N GLY A 66 -1.75 -4.66 -7.18
CA GLY A 66 -0.90 -5.40 -8.09
C GLY A 66 -1.01 -4.94 -9.54
N ALA A 67 -0.01 -5.30 -10.35
CA ALA A 67 -0.02 -5.18 -11.79
C ALA A 67 0.57 -6.47 -12.39
N ASN A 68 -0.04 -7.01 -13.43
CA ASN A 68 0.38 -8.33 -13.91
C ASN A 68 0.22 -8.54 -15.41
N VAL A 69 1.35 -8.96 -16.04
CA VAL A 69 1.40 -9.62 -17.35
C VAL A 69 2.40 -10.78 -17.30
N GLY A 70 2.13 -11.78 -16.46
CA GLY A 70 3.00 -12.96 -16.35
C GLY A 70 3.92 -12.96 -15.12
N PHE A 71 4.41 -11.81 -14.69
CA PHE A 71 5.14 -11.64 -13.43
C PHE A 71 4.38 -10.68 -12.53
N GLU A 72 4.42 -10.92 -11.24
CA GLU A 72 3.59 -10.24 -10.28
C GLU A 72 4.33 -9.05 -9.68
N ASP A 73 3.79 -7.84 -9.88
CA ASP A 73 4.16 -6.65 -9.13
C ASP A 73 3.10 -6.43 -8.07
N ALA A 74 3.46 -6.33 -6.81
CA ALA A 74 2.47 -6.21 -5.76
C ALA A 74 2.98 -5.56 -4.47
N LEU A 75 2.05 -4.94 -3.76
CA LEU A 75 2.11 -4.68 -2.33
C LEU A 75 1.12 -5.62 -1.65
N ARG A 76 1.62 -6.56 -0.82
CA ARG A 76 0.77 -7.58 -0.20
C ARG A 76 1.20 -7.96 1.20
N PHE A 77 0.25 -8.43 1.99
CA PHE A 77 0.55 -9.19 3.20
C PHE A 77 0.97 -10.61 2.86
N GLU A 78 1.96 -11.11 3.55
CA GLU A 78 2.36 -12.52 3.49
C GLU A 78 1.63 -13.34 4.57
N SER A 79 1.69 -14.67 4.47
CA SER A 79 1.12 -15.57 5.47
C SER A 79 1.78 -15.46 6.86
N THR A 80 2.90 -14.77 6.96
CA THR A 80 3.58 -14.42 8.22
C THR A 80 3.11 -13.10 8.81
N ASP A 81 2.14 -12.43 8.19
CA ASP A 81 1.57 -11.13 8.56
C ASP A 81 2.51 -9.94 8.41
N ILE A 82 3.61 -10.07 7.70
CA ILE A 82 4.45 -8.96 7.25
C ILE A 82 3.87 -8.36 5.97
N LEU A 83 4.18 -7.09 5.70
CA LEU A 83 3.89 -6.47 4.41
C LEU A 83 5.11 -6.60 3.49
N LYS A 84 4.88 -6.98 2.25
CA LYS A 84 5.93 -7.16 1.24
C LYS A 84 5.61 -6.34 -0.01
N ALA A 85 6.62 -5.60 -0.46
CA ALA A 85 6.61 -4.86 -1.71
C ALA A 85 7.59 -5.50 -2.68
N TYR A 86 7.14 -5.81 -3.88
CA TYR A 86 8.02 -6.36 -4.91
C TYR A 86 7.53 -6.04 -6.32
N MET A 87 8.49 -5.94 -7.22
CA MET A 87 8.28 -5.69 -8.63
C MET A 87 9.27 -6.48 -9.48
N HIS A 88 8.84 -6.81 -10.68
CA HIS A 88 9.58 -7.64 -11.63
C HIS A 88 9.62 -6.98 -13.02
N ASP A 89 10.73 -7.08 -13.73
CA ASP A 89 10.88 -6.53 -15.08
C ASP A 89 10.54 -7.52 -16.20
N GLY A 90 10.12 -8.72 -15.84
CA GLY A 90 9.89 -9.84 -16.76
C GLY A 90 11.03 -10.88 -16.74
N THR A 91 12.18 -10.54 -16.15
CA THR A 91 13.36 -11.44 -16.06
C THR A 91 13.81 -11.63 -14.63
N SER A 92 13.82 -10.54 -13.83
CA SER A 92 14.29 -10.54 -12.45
C SER A 92 13.49 -9.59 -11.59
N TYR A 93 13.60 -9.74 -10.27
CA TYR A 93 13.09 -8.73 -9.35
C TYR A 93 13.92 -7.46 -9.45
N ILE A 94 13.24 -6.33 -9.71
CA ILE A 94 13.85 -4.99 -9.68
C ILE A 94 13.80 -4.38 -8.29
N THR A 95 12.92 -4.86 -7.44
CA THR A 95 12.82 -4.51 -6.02
C THR A 95 12.12 -5.62 -5.25
N GLN A 96 12.57 -5.89 -4.02
CA GLN A 96 11.87 -6.79 -3.12
C GLN A 96 12.26 -6.47 -1.67
N TYR A 97 11.30 -5.94 -0.91
CA TYR A 97 11.44 -5.61 0.50
C TYR A 97 10.28 -6.19 1.31
N ALA A 98 10.57 -6.51 2.55
CA ALA A 98 9.60 -6.93 3.54
C ALA A 98 9.71 -6.06 4.79
N THR A 99 8.59 -5.73 5.42
CA THR A 99 8.60 -5.04 6.71
C THR A 99 9.07 -5.98 7.82
N ASP A 100 9.79 -5.44 8.79
CA ASP A 100 10.07 -6.16 10.04
C ASP A 100 8.85 -6.15 10.97
N MET A 101 7.94 -5.22 10.74
CA MET A 101 6.69 -5.04 11.46
C MET A 101 5.65 -6.12 11.07
N LEU A 102 4.87 -6.57 12.07
CA LEU A 102 3.74 -7.50 11.89
C LEU A 102 2.42 -6.73 11.95
N PHE A 103 1.49 -7.06 11.06
CA PHE A 103 0.17 -6.44 10.95
C PHE A 103 -0.90 -7.40 11.46
N ARG A 104 -0.99 -7.62 12.78
CA ARG A 104 -1.86 -8.63 13.41
C ARG A 104 -3.10 -8.08 14.09
N ASP A 105 -3.24 -6.79 14.19
CA ASP A 105 -4.44 -6.18 14.76
C ASP A 105 -5.50 -5.96 13.67
N THR A 106 -6.52 -6.82 13.66
CA THR A 106 -7.64 -6.71 12.71
C THR A 106 -8.66 -5.63 13.09
N SER A 107 -8.54 -5.04 14.29
CA SER A 107 -9.35 -3.90 14.71
C SER A 107 -8.78 -2.58 14.24
N ALA A 108 -7.47 -2.52 14.03
CA ALA A 108 -6.75 -1.29 13.65
C ALA A 108 -6.88 -0.96 12.16
N TRP A 109 -6.92 0.33 11.89
CA TRP A 109 -6.63 0.90 10.59
C TRP A 109 -5.15 1.25 10.49
N TYR A 110 -4.55 0.94 9.36
CA TYR A 110 -3.18 1.30 9.02
C TYR A 110 -3.20 2.22 7.80
N HIS A 111 -2.64 3.41 7.89
CA HIS A 111 -2.34 4.20 6.70
C HIS A 111 -1.01 3.71 6.15
N ILE A 112 -1.02 3.14 4.95
CA ILE A 112 0.15 2.58 4.29
C ILE A 112 0.47 3.41 3.05
N ILE A 113 1.72 3.82 2.92
CA ILE A 113 2.25 4.50 1.73
C ILE A 113 3.43 3.69 1.22
N TRP A 114 3.45 3.43 -0.08
CA TRP A 114 4.62 2.94 -0.79
C TRP A 114 5.08 4.00 -1.79
N ALA A 115 6.17 4.70 -1.44
CA ALA A 115 6.82 5.68 -2.30
C ALA A 115 7.96 5.02 -3.08
N PHE A 116 7.93 5.12 -4.38
CA PHE A 116 8.90 4.50 -5.28
C PHE A 116 9.55 5.55 -6.18
N ASP A 117 10.89 5.56 -6.19
CA ASP A 117 11.71 6.37 -7.10
C ASP A 117 12.98 5.61 -7.46
N SER A 118 12.94 4.81 -8.52
CA SER A 118 14.11 4.06 -8.98
C SER A 118 15.23 4.94 -9.53
N THR A 119 14.98 6.23 -9.74
CA THR A 119 16.00 7.19 -10.23
C THR A 119 16.85 7.77 -9.11
N ASN A 120 16.45 7.58 -7.84
CA ASN A 120 17.16 8.11 -6.69
C ASN A 120 18.59 7.54 -6.63
N ALA A 121 19.57 8.43 -6.40
CA ALA A 121 20.97 8.03 -6.28
C ALA A 121 21.23 7.12 -5.08
N THR A 122 20.53 7.38 -3.96
CA THR A 122 20.60 6.58 -2.74
C THR A 122 19.70 5.35 -2.87
N GLU A 123 20.28 4.17 -2.86
CA GLU A 123 19.54 2.91 -3.05
C GLU A 123 18.42 2.74 -2.00
N ALA A 124 18.71 3.02 -0.72
CA ALA A 124 17.77 2.90 0.38
C ALA A 124 16.54 3.83 0.28
N ASP A 125 16.59 4.85 -0.59
CA ASP A 125 15.49 5.81 -0.81
C ASP A 125 14.73 5.56 -2.12
N ARG A 126 15.05 4.47 -2.84
CA ARG A 126 14.33 4.10 -4.07
C ARG A 126 12.98 3.43 -3.83
N SER A 127 12.82 2.77 -2.69
CA SER A 127 11.58 2.09 -2.33
C SER A 127 11.35 2.23 -0.82
N ILE A 128 10.41 3.06 -0.43
CA ILE A 128 10.15 3.41 0.96
C ILE A 128 8.71 3.04 1.31
N ILE A 129 8.52 2.38 2.46
CA ILE A 129 7.20 2.14 3.02
C ILE A 129 7.07 2.99 4.29
N TYR A 130 5.92 3.69 4.38
CA TYR A 130 5.49 4.36 5.59
C TYR A 130 4.23 3.67 6.12
N VAL A 131 4.14 3.58 7.44
CA VAL A 131 2.95 3.10 8.15
C VAL A 131 2.59 4.13 9.21
N ASN A 132 1.36 4.63 9.16
CA ASN A 132 0.85 5.65 10.08
C ASN A 132 1.82 6.85 10.20
N GLY A 133 2.30 7.35 9.07
CA GLY A 133 3.21 8.50 9.00
C GLY A 133 4.68 8.21 9.27
N VAL A 134 5.04 7.00 9.70
CA VAL A 134 6.42 6.66 10.07
C VAL A 134 7.06 5.76 9.01
N ARG A 135 8.28 6.11 8.56
CA ARG A 135 9.09 5.23 7.72
C ARG A 135 9.44 3.97 8.51
N VAL A 136 9.06 2.82 8.00
CA VAL A 136 9.30 1.53 8.67
C VAL A 136 10.62 0.90 8.23
N SER A 137 11.20 0.10 9.12
CA SER A 137 12.36 -0.73 8.78
C SER A 137 11.97 -1.82 7.80
N LEU A 138 12.82 -2.02 6.81
CA LEU A 138 12.62 -3.00 5.75
C LEU A 138 13.81 -3.97 5.69
N THR A 139 13.50 -5.27 5.72
CA THR A 139 14.47 -6.30 5.32
C THR A 139 14.53 -6.38 3.81
N GLN A 140 15.72 -6.09 3.27
CA GLN A 140 15.98 -6.16 1.83
C GLN A 140 16.17 -7.62 1.39
N VAL A 141 15.41 -8.03 0.38
CA VAL A 141 15.60 -9.31 -0.32
C VAL A 141 16.29 -9.10 -1.66
N ASN A 142 15.83 -8.10 -2.42
CA ASN A 142 16.48 -7.61 -3.62
C ASN A 142 16.47 -6.08 -3.61
N ALA A 143 17.67 -5.49 -3.75
CA ALA A 143 17.85 -4.05 -3.83
C ALA A 143 17.09 -3.47 -5.04
N THR A 144 16.56 -2.25 -4.88
CA THR A 144 15.91 -1.59 -6.01
C THR A 144 16.93 -1.21 -7.07
N THR A 145 16.76 -1.78 -8.26
CA THR A 145 17.62 -1.49 -9.42
C THR A 145 17.52 -0.03 -9.84
N LEU A 146 18.65 0.63 -10.00
CA LEU A 146 18.71 2.01 -10.49
C LEU A 146 18.05 2.10 -11.88
N ASN A 147 17.11 3.04 -12.02
CA ASN A 147 16.29 3.22 -13.22
C ASN A 147 15.44 1.99 -13.60
N GLY A 148 15.26 1.04 -12.68
CA GLY A 148 14.40 -0.13 -12.88
C GLY A 148 12.95 0.28 -13.15
N VAL A 149 12.27 -0.49 -14.00
CA VAL A 149 10.85 -0.33 -14.33
C VAL A 149 10.14 -1.67 -14.25
N SER A 150 8.90 -1.65 -13.80
CA SER A 150 8.05 -2.84 -13.71
C SER A 150 6.78 -2.71 -14.53
N GLY A 151 5.81 -3.58 -14.26
CA GLY A 151 4.46 -3.49 -14.81
C GLY A 151 3.63 -2.34 -14.21
N ILE A 152 3.97 -1.84 -13.02
CA ILE A 152 3.21 -0.77 -12.38
C ILE A 152 3.27 0.50 -13.24
N ASN A 153 2.11 1.15 -13.39
CA ASN A 153 1.89 2.33 -14.20
C ASN A 153 2.15 2.14 -15.71
N ASN A 154 2.03 0.90 -16.21
CA ASN A 154 2.09 0.55 -17.63
C ASN A 154 0.67 0.29 -18.17
N THR A 155 0.54 0.10 -19.49
CA THR A 155 -0.72 -0.22 -20.20
C THR A 155 -1.12 -1.69 -20.03
N ILE A 156 -1.14 -2.18 -18.80
CA ILE A 156 -1.50 -3.54 -18.41
C ILE A 156 -2.52 -3.52 -17.28
N PRO A 157 -3.24 -4.61 -17.03
CA PRO A 157 -4.19 -4.64 -15.92
C PRO A 157 -3.54 -4.38 -14.56
N HIS A 158 -4.14 -3.45 -13.82
CA HIS A 158 -3.84 -3.15 -12.43
C HIS A 158 -5.01 -3.57 -11.56
N PHE A 159 -4.73 -3.91 -10.32
CA PHE A 159 -5.71 -4.46 -9.38
C PHE A 159 -5.61 -3.77 -8.02
N THR A 160 -6.76 -3.60 -7.36
CA THR A 160 -6.87 -3.25 -5.95
C THR A 160 -7.63 -4.37 -5.24
N GLY A 161 -7.08 -4.86 -4.14
CA GLY A 161 -7.64 -6.02 -3.42
C GLY A 161 -7.30 -7.38 -4.04
N SER A 162 -6.37 -7.40 -5.00
CA SER A 162 -5.79 -8.61 -5.60
C SER A 162 -4.44 -8.29 -6.25
N SER A 163 -3.61 -9.27 -6.52
CA SER A 163 -2.40 -9.06 -7.32
C SER A 163 -2.63 -9.30 -8.82
N LYS A 164 -3.62 -10.13 -9.13
CA LYS A 164 -4.07 -10.46 -10.49
C LYS A 164 -5.44 -11.13 -10.44
N THR A 165 -6.03 -11.38 -11.59
CA THR A 165 -7.28 -12.15 -11.66
C THR A 165 -7.11 -13.52 -11.00
N SER A 166 -8.02 -13.86 -10.11
CA SER A 166 -8.16 -15.17 -9.45
C SER A 166 -7.13 -15.60 -8.41
N THR A 167 -6.33 -14.69 -7.83
CA THR A 167 -5.42 -15.07 -6.74
C THR A 167 -5.17 -13.95 -5.72
N LEU A 168 -4.78 -14.35 -4.50
CA LEU A 168 -4.32 -13.48 -3.43
C LEU A 168 -5.30 -12.33 -3.12
N TYR A 169 -6.57 -12.69 -3.09
CA TYR A 169 -7.63 -11.74 -2.75
C TYR A 169 -7.46 -11.20 -1.34
N TYR A 170 -7.71 -9.92 -1.22
CA TYR A 170 -7.73 -9.25 0.06
C TYR A 170 -9.05 -9.48 0.78
N ASP A 171 -8.98 -9.71 2.10
CA ASP A 171 -10.12 -9.67 2.99
C ASP A 171 -9.95 -8.53 3.99
N GLY A 172 -10.93 -7.63 4.03
CA GLY A 172 -10.89 -6.46 4.90
C GLY A 172 -11.49 -5.22 4.24
N HIS A 173 -11.08 -4.06 4.73
CA HIS A 173 -11.56 -2.78 4.22
C HIS A 173 -10.40 -1.95 3.70
N LEU A 174 -10.64 -1.26 2.60
CA LEU A 174 -9.76 -0.23 2.05
C LEU A 174 -10.53 1.09 1.95
N ALA A 175 -9.86 2.19 2.29
CA ALA A 175 -10.37 3.54 2.13
C ALA A 175 -9.28 4.44 1.55
N GLU A 176 -9.68 5.45 0.79
CA GLU A 176 -8.79 6.47 0.22
C GLU A 176 -7.56 5.90 -0.48
N VAL A 177 -7.80 4.91 -1.31
CA VAL A 177 -6.73 4.34 -2.12
C VAL A 177 -6.39 5.30 -3.26
N ASN A 178 -5.17 5.82 -3.23
CA ASN A 178 -4.64 6.76 -4.20
C ASN A 178 -3.43 6.15 -4.91
N PHE A 179 -3.32 6.41 -6.21
CA PHE A 179 -2.11 6.18 -6.99
C PHE A 179 -1.67 7.49 -7.64
N ILE A 180 -0.49 7.99 -7.28
CA ILE A 180 0.06 9.27 -7.74
C ILE A 180 1.19 9.00 -8.72
N ASP A 181 0.98 9.40 -9.96
CA ASP A 181 1.94 9.27 -11.04
C ASP A 181 3.04 10.34 -10.96
N GLY A 182 4.27 9.96 -11.19
CA GLY A 182 5.41 10.86 -11.36
C GLY A 182 5.98 11.46 -10.06
N GLN A 183 5.47 11.08 -8.89
CA GLN A 183 5.91 11.65 -7.62
C GLN A 183 6.12 10.57 -6.56
N ALA A 184 7.27 10.60 -5.87
CA ALA A 184 7.53 9.82 -4.66
C ALA A 184 7.24 10.71 -3.44
N LEU A 185 6.03 10.61 -2.92
CA LEU A 185 5.50 11.47 -1.87
C LEU A 185 5.79 10.94 -0.47
N THR A 186 5.88 11.85 0.48
CA THR A 186 5.99 11.56 1.92
C THR A 186 4.60 11.61 2.59
N PRO A 187 4.48 11.14 3.85
CA PRO A 187 3.22 11.16 4.59
C PRO A 187 2.55 12.52 4.67
N ASP A 188 3.30 13.60 4.73
CA ASP A 188 2.77 14.99 4.82
C ASP A 188 1.87 15.38 3.63
N SER A 189 1.96 14.62 2.53
CA SER A 189 1.10 14.83 1.35
C SER A 189 -0.30 14.23 1.51
N PHE A 190 -0.53 13.40 2.53
CA PHE A 190 -1.77 12.64 2.73
C PHE A 190 -2.49 12.99 4.02
N GLY A 191 -1.97 13.91 4.82
CA GLY A 191 -2.57 14.36 6.06
C GLY A 191 -1.57 14.88 7.07
N GLU A 192 -2.06 15.47 8.14
CA GLU A 192 -1.25 15.88 9.29
C GLU A 192 -1.24 14.74 10.31
N PHE A 193 -0.05 14.30 10.71
CA PHE A 193 0.11 13.37 11.81
C PHE A 193 0.32 14.19 13.09
N GLY A 194 -0.72 14.30 13.91
CA GLY A 194 -0.64 15.01 15.19
C GLY A 194 0.41 14.37 16.10
N LEU A 195 1.23 15.19 16.75
CA LEU A 195 2.03 14.77 17.89
C LEU A 195 1.06 14.51 19.06
N TYR A 196 0.90 13.25 19.46
CA TYR A 196 0.18 12.84 20.65
C TYR A 196 1.14 12.66 21.82
#